data_ab332870bbfbc2555b116e7c1cec353f
#
_entry.id   ab332870bbfbc2555b116e7c1cec353f
#
_cell.length_a   1.000
_cell.length_b   1.000
_cell.length_c   1.000
_cell.angle_alpha   90.00
_cell.angle_beta   90.00
_cell.angle_gamma   90.00
#
_symmetry.space_group_name_H-M   'P 1'
#
loop_
_entity.id
_entity.type
_entity.pdbx_description
1 polymer ?
#
loop_
_entity_poly.entity_id
_entity_poly.type
_entity_poly.pdbx_seq_one_letter_code
_entity_poly.pdbx_strand_id
1 'polypeptide(L)'
;MLRSLRLIPLILCLGAGTPLLAQAEGSVEVPRGLWETEPDSQGVILHVRTRRCGRALCGRVERAKNRRGYDTPSNAVGDKVLWELRPQPDGSFFGEYRGPMGNSFLDSRIEVRGRTMTLRACNGDTCRTKVWNRIR
;
A
#
# COMPACT_ATOMS: atom_id res chain seq x y z
N MET A 1 -71.92 31.27 32.81
CA MET A 1 -70.92 31.65 31.76
C MET A 1 -69.70 30.79 31.91
N LEU A 2 -69.61 29.74 31.11
CA LEU A 2 -68.48 28.83 31.14
C LEU A 2 -67.43 29.31 30.17
N ARG A 3 -66.25 29.67 30.69
CA ARG A 3 -65.10 29.95 29.86
C ARG A 3 -64.32 28.67 29.63
N SER A 4 -64.41 28.17 28.38
CA SER A 4 -63.63 27.04 27.92
C SER A 4 -62.15 27.46 27.81
N LEU A 5 -61.35 26.90 28.68
CA LEU A 5 -59.90 27.01 28.59
C LEU A 5 -59.46 25.94 27.55
N ARG A 6 -59.05 26.39 26.38
CA ARG A 6 -58.42 25.51 25.40
C ARG A 6 -56.93 25.31 25.73
N LEU A 7 -56.63 24.16 26.24
CA LEU A 7 -55.25 23.69 26.34
C LEU A 7 -54.73 23.37 24.94
N ILE A 8 -53.72 24.11 24.53
CA ILE A 8 -52.95 23.82 23.30
C ILE A 8 -51.84 22.84 23.72
N PRO A 9 -51.78 21.64 23.10
CA PRO A 9 -50.66 20.76 23.37
C PRO A 9 -49.41 21.28 22.66
N LEU A 10 -48.39 21.56 23.43
CA LEU A 10 -47.08 21.91 22.95
C LEU A 10 -46.44 20.60 22.39
N ILE A 11 -46.43 20.49 21.07
CA ILE A 11 -45.72 19.37 20.40
C ILE A 11 -44.23 19.69 20.47
N LEU A 12 -43.55 19.03 21.39
CA LEU A 12 -42.09 19.02 21.44
C LEU A 12 -41.59 18.15 20.28
N CYS A 13 -41.19 18.76 19.18
CA CYS A 13 -40.42 18.08 18.13
C CYS A 13 -39.01 17.78 18.69
N LEU A 14 -38.86 16.60 19.26
CA LEU A 14 -37.53 16.02 19.46
C LEU A 14 -36.93 15.73 18.10
N GLY A 15 -36.14 16.65 17.58
CA GLY A 15 -35.28 16.43 16.46
C GLY A 15 -34.25 15.35 16.85
N ALA A 16 -34.50 14.13 16.46
CA ALA A 16 -33.47 13.08 16.52
C ALA A 16 -32.38 13.45 15.52
N GLY A 17 -31.41 14.22 16.00
CA GLY A 17 -30.16 14.40 15.27
C GLY A 17 -29.50 13.03 15.16
N THR A 18 -29.55 12.42 13.98
CA THR A 18 -28.73 11.27 13.67
C THR A 18 -27.26 11.71 13.82
N PRO A 19 -26.47 11.05 14.68
CA PRO A 19 -25.04 11.33 14.69
C PRO A 19 -24.52 10.94 13.30
N LEU A 20 -24.05 11.92 12.55
CA LEU A 20 -23.14 11.70 11.45
C LEU A 20 -21.93 11.00 12.06
N LEU A 21 -21.90 9.68 11.95
CA LEU A 21 -20.69 8.94 12.12
C LEU A 21 -19.75 9.45 11.04
N ALA A 22 -18.88 10.40 11.42
CA ALA A 22 -17.73 10.70 10.63
C ALA A 22 -17.03 9.36 10.41
N GLN A 23 -17.14 8.80 9.22
CA GLN A 23 -16.30 7.70 8.81
C GLN A 23 -14.90 8.27 8.92
N ALA A 24 -14.20 7.88 9.99
CA ALA A 24 -12.78 8.07 10.04
C ALA A 24 -12.28 7.46 8.73
N GLU A 25 -11.75 8.29 7.83
CA GLU A 25 -10.98 7.77 6.71
C GLU A 25 -9.86 6.98 7.34
N GLY A 26 -10.12 5.68 7.51
CA GLY A 26 -9.14 4.76 8.03
C GLY A 26 -7.94 4.90 7.12
N SER A 27 -6.81 5.38 7.65
CA SER A 27 -5.56 5.38 6.92
C SER A 27 -5.35 3.95 6.44
N VAL A 28 -5.36 3.75 5.11
CA VAL A 28 -5.09 2.44 4.51
C VAL A 28 -3.75 1.97 5.04
N GLU A 29 -3.74 0.80 5.64
CA GLU A 29 -2.52 0.25 6.19
C GLU A 29 -1.56 -0.09 5.05
N VAL A 30 -0.38 0.53 5.10
CA VAL A 30 0.69 0.24 4.14
C VAL A 30 1.37 -1.05 4.54
N PRO A 31 1.59 -2.00 3.62
CA PRO A 31 2.25 -3.27 3.92
C PRO A 31 3.75 -3.07 4.21
N ARG A 32 4.06 -2.79 5.46
CA ARG A 32 5.42 -2.62 5.95
C ARG A 32 6.05 -3.98 6.17
N GLY A 33 7.34 -4.07 5.91
CA GLY A 33 8.08 -5.28 6.21
C GLY A 33 9.33 -5.43 5.37
N LEU A 34 9.93 -6.60 5.50
CA LEU A 34 11.06 -7.03 4.71
C LEU A 34 10.60 -8.12 3.75
N TRP A 35 10.85 -7.88 2.47
CA TRP A 35 10.38 -8.73 1.38
C TRP A 35 11.57 -9.29 0.62
N GLU A 36 11.47 -10.54 0.23
CA GLU A 36 12.46 -11.22 -0.58
C GLU A 36 11.97 -11.28 -2.02
N THR A 37 12.80 -10.81 -2.96
CA THR A 37 12.51 -10.85 -4.39
C THR A 37 12.78 -12.23 -4.97
N GLU A 38 12.31 -12.47 -6.19
CA GLU A 38 12.73 -13.60 -6.98
C GLU A 38 14.23 -13.46 -7.34
N PRO A 39 14.95 -14.58 -7.53
CA PRO A 39 16.32 -14.54 -8.01
C PRO A 39 16.38 -13.90 -9.41
N ASP A 40 17.38 -13.07 -9.64
CA ASP A 40 17.69 -12.58 -10.97
C ASP A 40 18.43 -13.64 -11.82
N SER A 41 18.84 -13.27 -13.03
CA SER A 41 19.56 -14.17 -13.94
C SER A 41 20.89 -14.69 -13.35
N GLN A 42 21.46 -13.98 -12.40
CA GLN A 42 22.71 -14.36 -11.71
C GLN A 42 22.44 -15.06 -10.37
N GLY A 43 21.17 -15.28 -10.03
CA GLY A 43 20.76 -15.90 -8.78
C GLY A 43 20.79 -14.95 -7.57
N VAL A 44 20.90 -13.65 -7.80
CA VAL A 44 20.89 -12.65 -6.72
C VAL A 44 19.44 -12.39 -6.31
N ILE A 45 19.23 -12.48 -5.01
CA ILE A 45 17.96 -12.19 -4.35
C ILE A 45 18.11 -10.89 -3.58
N LEU A 46 17.15 -9.98 -3.72
CA LEU A 46 17.16 -8.72 -2.98
C LEU A 46 16.19 -8.78 -1.81
N HIS A 47 16.59 -8.18 -0.70
CA HIS A 47 15.72 -7.90 0.42
C HIS A 47 15.29 -6.44 0.35
N VAL A 48 13.99 -6.22 0.20
CA VAL A 48 13.41 -4.90 0.08
C VAL A 48 12.64 -4.56 1.34
N ARG A 49 13.03 -3.46 1.98
CA ARG A 49 12.31 -2.90 3.11
C ARG A 49 11.22 -1.96 2.61
N THR A 50 9.97 -2.27 2.93
CA THR A 50 8.84 -1.39 2.62
C THR A 50 8.47 -0.55 3.83
N ARG A 51 8.10 0.69 3.56
CA ARG A 51 7.74 1.68 4.57
C ARG A 51 6.62 2.58 4.05
N ARG A 52 5.94 3.20 4.99
CA ARG A 52 5.06 4.31 4.68
C ARG A 52 5.88 5.56 4.34
N CYS A 53 5.54 6.23 3.23
CA CYS A 53 6.03 7.55 2.87
C CYS A 53 4.80 8.44 2.61
N GLY A 54 4.42 9.29 3.59
CA GLY A 54 3.13 9.96 3.58
C GLY A 54 2.00 8.94 3.66
N ARG A 55 1.10 8.92 2.68
CA ARG A 55 0.04 7.91 2.54
C ARG A 55 0.40 6.77 1.58
N ALA A 56 1.57 6.84 1.02
CA ALA A 56 2.02 5.93 -0.02
C ALA A 56 2.93 4.83 0.54
N LEU A 57 3.20 3.85 -0.33
CA LEU A 57 4.14 2.76 -0.10
C LEU A 57 5.46 3.09 -0.79
N CYS A 58 6.54 3.04 -0.05
CA CYS A 58 7.91 3.16 -0.56
C CYS A 58 8.73 1.93 -0.17
N GLY A 59 9.77 1.65 -0.95
CA GLY A 59 10.65 0.53 -0.66
C GLY A 59 12.09 0.76 -1.12
N ARG A 60 13.03 0.28 -0.31
CA ARG A 60 14.47 0.32 -0.60
C ARG A 60 15.07 -1.06 -0.46
N VAL A 61 16.06 -1.34 -1.30
CA VAL A 61 16.89 -2.52 -1.17
C VAL A 61 17.77 -2.37 0.06
N GLU A 62 17.63 -3.30 0.99
CA GLU A 62 18.41 -3.33 2.23
C GLU A 62 19.62 -4.24 2.11
N ARG A 63 19.46 -5.37 1.44
CA ARG A 63 20.51 -6.38 1.25
C ARG A 63 20.38 -7.07 -0.09
N ALA A 64 21.50 -7.63 -0.55
CA ALA A 64 21.52 -8.58 -1.66
C ALA A 64 22.13 -9.90 -1.16
N LYS A 65 21.50 -10.99 -1.56
CA LYS A 65 21.89 -12.36 -1.17
C LYS A 65 22.23 -13.17 -2.42
N ASN A 66 23.24 -14.04 -2.30
CA ASN A 66 23.51 -15.02 -3.34
C ASN A 66 22.60 -16.26 -3.19
N ARG A 67 22.73 -17.22 -4.07
CA ARG A 67 21.94 -18.48 -4.05
C ARG A 67 22.10 -19.28 -2.75
N ARG A 68 23.23 -19.11 -2.05
CA ARG A 68 23.50 -19.79 -0.78
C ARG A 68 22.93 -19.06 0.42
N GLY A 69 22.31 -17.88 0.21
CA GLY A 69 21.74 -17.05 1.27
C GLY A 69 22.77 -16.17 1.99
N TYR A 70 23.98 -16.03 1.47
CA TYR A 70 24.99 -15.14 1.99
C TYR A 70 24.89 -13.75 1.36
N ASP A 71 25.26 -12.73 2.12
CA ASP A 71 25.38 -11.38 1.58
C ASP A 71 26.35 -11.35 0.41
N THR A 72 25.95 -10.68 -0.65
CA THR A 72 26.77 -10.50 -1.85
C THR A 72 26.82 -9.02 -2.22
N PRO A 73 27.95 -8.52 -2.75
CA PRO A 73 27.99 -7.15 -3.23
C PRO A 73 27.00 -6.92 -4.37
N SER A 74 26.29 -5.79 -4.30
CA SER A 74 25.37 -5.37 -5.35
C SER A 74 25.22 -3.85 -5.33
N ASN A 75 25.24 -3.25 -6.50
CA ASN A 75 24.98 -1.82 -6.65
C ASN A 75 23.51 -1.45 -6.33
N ALA A 76 22.63 -2.44 -6.26
CA ALA A 76 21.23 -2.23 -5.92
C ALA A 76 21.00 -1.90 -4.44
N VAL A 77 21.92 -2.29 -3.54
CA VAL A 77 21.77 -2.02 -2.10
C VAL A 77 21.72 -0.52 -1.84
N GLY A 78 20.66 -0.09 -1.16
CA GLY A 78 20.37 1.32 -0.88
C GLY A 78 19.46 1.99 -1.91
N ASP A 79 19.23 1.36 -3.06
CA ASP A 79 18.36 1.91 -4.10
C ASP A 79 16.90 1.90 -3.67
N LYS A 80 16.22 3.00 -3.94
CA LYS A 80 14.78 3.09 -3.84
C LYS A 80 14.17 2.44 -5.08
N VAL A 81 13.41 1.37 -4.87
CA VAL A 81 12.79 0.59 -5.95
C VAL A 81 11.28 0.77 -6.04
N LEU A 82 10.62 1.07 -4.93
CA LEU A 82 9.21 1.42 -4.87
C LEU A 82 9.07 2.91 -4.58
N TRP A 83 8.47 3.63 -5.54
CA TRP A 83 8.35 5.09 -5.53
C TRP A 83 6.89 5.49 -5.36
N GLU A 84 6.53 5.85 -4.13
CA GLU A 84 5.26 6.48 -3.78
C GLU A 84 4.04 5.79 -4.41
N LEU A 85 3.91 4.47 -4.23
CA LEU A 85 2.73 3.77 -4.68
C LEU A 85 1.56 4.13 -3.77
N ARG A 86 0.54 4.72 -4.36
CA ARG A 86 -0.62 5.25 -3.65
C ARG A 86 -1.71 4.19 -3.48
N PRO A 87 -2.38 4.15 -2.32
CA PRO A 87 -3.47 3.21 -2.10
C PRO A 87 -4.63 3.47 -3.06
N GLN A 88 -5.19 2.40 -3.58
CA GLN A 88 -6.34 2.40 -4.47
C GLN A 88 -7.59 1.89 -3.74
N PRO A 89 -8.81 2.21 -4.24
CA PRO A 89 -10.05 1.75 -3.63
C PRO A 89 -10.19 0.23 -3.51
N ASP A 90 -9.53 -0.52 -4.39
CA ASP A 90 -9.53 -2.00 -4.38
C ASP A 90 -8.53 -2.62 -3.40
N GLY A 91 -7.81 -1.80 -2.63
CA GLY A 91 -6.79 -2.25 -1.69
C GLY A 91 -5.40 -2.46 -2.28
N SER A 92 -5.24 -2.26 -3.59
CA SER A 92 -3.94 -2.27 -4.25
C SER A 92 -3.21 -0.92 -4.07
N PHE A 93 -1.95 -0.89 -4.49
CA PHE A 93 -1.13 0.32 -4.53
C PHE A 93 -0.65 0.55 -5.94
N PHE A 94 -0.68 1.80 -6.40
CA PHE A 94 -0.32 2.17 -7.76
C PHE A 94 0.71 3.30 -7.78
N GLY A 95 1.78 3.14 -8.55
CA GLY A 95 2.83 4.13 -8.70
C GLY A 95 3.99 3.61 -9.53
N GLU A 96 5.20 4.04 -9.21
CA GLU A 96 6.39 3.73 -9.97
C GLU A 96 7.21 2.63 -9.29
N TYR A 97 7.62 1.65 -10.08
CA TYR A 97 8.67 0.69 -9.73
C TYR A 97 9.90 0.97 -10.58
N ARG A 98 11.06 1.03 -9.94
CA ARG A 98 12.35 1.05 -10.61
C ARG A 98 13.08 -0.25 -10.35
N GLY A 99 13.37 -0.98 -11.42
CA GLY A 99 14.18 -2.17 -11.32
C GLY A 99 15.61 -1.87 -10.91
N PRO A 100 16.32 -2.84 -10.33
CA PRO A 100 17.70 -2.65 -9.87
C PRO A 100 18.69 -2.31 -10.98
N MET A 101 18.31 -2.50 -12.24
CA MET A 101 19.09 -2.10 -13.42
C MET A 101 18.72 -0.72 -13.97
N GLY A 102 17.93 0.06 -13.21
CA GLY A 102 17.55 1.43 -13.58
C GLY A 102 16.32 1.55 -14.47
N ASN A 103 15.68 0.47 -14.87
CA ASN A 103 14.46 0.50 -15.68
C ASN A 103 13.28 1.01 -14.84
N SER A 104 12.63 2.09 -15.31
CA SER A 104 11.44 2.66 -14.69
C SER A 104 10.17 2.08 -15.29
N PHE A 105 9.26 1.67 -14.42
CA PHE A 105 7.92 1.20 -14.77
C PHE A 105 6.91 2.12 -14.08
N LEU A 106 6.43 3.13 -14.82
CA LEU A 106 5.60 4.21 -14.27
C LEU A 106 4.20 3.75 -13.87
N ASP A 107 3.71 2.70 -14.51
CA ASP A 107 2.38 2.15 -14.27
C ASP A 107 2.51 0.80 -13.57
N SER A 108 2.84 0.85 -12.30
CA SER A 108 3.05 -0.36 -11.51
C SER A 108 1.99 -0.50 -10.43
N ARG A 109 1.53 -1.74 -10.22
CA ARG A 109 0.52 -2.08 -9.23
C ARG A 109 1.04 -3.16 -8.30
N ILE A 110 0.80 -2.97 -7.03
CA ILE A 110 1.12 -3.93 -5.98
C ILE A 110 -0.17 -4.41 -5.31
N GLU A 111 -0.29 -5.72 -5.17
CA GLU A 111 -1.30 -6.37 -4.35
C GLU A 111 -0.60 -7.24 -3.30
N VAL A 112 -1.05 -7.12 -2.06
CA VAL A 112 -0.53 -7.94 -0.96
C VAL A 112 -1.63 -8.84 -0.44
N ARG A 113 -1.32 -10.13 -0.39
CA ARG A 113 -2.18 -11.16 0.21
C ARG A 113 -1.36 -11.99 1.19
N GLY A 114 -1.59 -11.76 2.48
CA GLY A 114 -0.82 -12.43 3.53
C GLY A 114 0.67 -12.11 3.43
N ARG A 115 1.47 -13.12 3.17
CA ARG A 115 2.93 -13.00 3.06
C ARG A 115 3.43 -12.85 1.62
N THR A 116 2.54 -12.67 0.68
CA THR A 116 2.87 -12.58 -0.75
C THR A 116 2.52 -11.20 -1.28
N MET A 117 3.47 -10.58 -1.95
CA MET A 117 3.30 -9.33 -2.69
C MET A 117 3.44 -9.63 -4.17
N THR A 118 2.42 -9.32 -4.95
CA THR A 118 2.46 -9.39 -6.40
C THR A 118 2.65 -7.99 -6.96
N LEU A 119 3.73 -7.81 -7.69
CA LEU A 119 4.07 -6.56 -8.37
C LEU A 119 3.88 -6.75 -9.86
N ARG A 120 2.94 -6.01 -10.44
CA ARG A 120 2.81 -5.89 -11.89
C ARG A 120 3.42 -4.57 -12.33
N ALA A 121 4.59 -4.65 -12.93
CA ALA A 121 5.34 -3.50 -13.40
C ALA A 121 5.11 -3.31 -14.89
N CYS A 122 4.53 -2.18 -15.27
CA CYS A 122 4.21 -1.84 -16.64
C CYS A 122 4.90 -0.57 -17.10
N ASN A 123 5.34 -0.59 -18.37
CA ASN A 123 5.82 0.58 -19.08
C ASN A 123 5.17 0.56 -20.47
N GLY A 124 4.12 1.37 -20.66
CA GLY A 124 3.28 1.27 -21.84
C GLY A 124 2.59 -0.10 -21.91
N ASP A 125 2.72 -0.79 -23.04
CA ASP A 125 2.11 -2.10 -23.27
C ASP A 125 2.94 -3.27 -22.70
N THR A 126 4.16 -3.01 -22.25
CA THR A 126 5.04 -4.03 -21.70
C THR A 126 4.85 -4.12 -20.19
N CYS A 127 4.41 -5.28 -19.73
CA CYS A 127 4.23 -5.56 -18.31
C CYS A 127 5.05 -6.76 -17.89
N ARG A 128 5.56 -6.72 -16.65
CA ARG A 128 6.23 -7.85 -16.01
C ARG A 128 5.60 -8.09 -14.64
N THR A 129 5.39 -9.34 -14.32
CA THR A 129 4.87 -9.73 -12.99
C THR A 129 6.01 -10.28 -12.15
N LYS A 130 6.11 -9.79 -10.93
CA LYS A 130 7.08 -10.23 -9.94
C LYS A 130 6.35 -10.62 -8.66
N VAL A 131 6.82 -11.65 -8.01
CA VAL A 131 6.26 -12.12 -6.74
C VAL A 131 7.33 -12.03 -5.66
N TRP A 132 7.05 -11.29 -4.60
CA TRP A 132 7.93 -11.15 -3.45
C TRP A 132 7.28 -11.81 -2.24
N ASN A 133 8.11 -12.38 -1.38
CA ASN A 133 7.65 -13.03 -0.17
C ASN A 133 8.12 -12.29 1.06
N ARG A 134 7.23 -12.13 2.03
CA ARG A 134 7.56 -11.48 3.29
C ARG A 134 8.43 -12.40 4.13
N ILE A 135 9.54 -11.87 4.64
CA ILE A 135 10.43 -12.56 5.56
C ILE A 135 10.40 -11.96 6.97
N ARG A 136 9.94 -10.71 7.10
CA ARG A 136 9.69 -10.03 8.39
C ARG A 136 8.59 -9.00 8.31
#